data_aaac74ab5d1b70e210db952296aca61e
#
_entry.id   aaac74ab5d1b70e210db952296aca61e
#
_cell.length_a   1.000
_cell.length_b   1.000
_cell.length_c   1.000
_cell.angle_alpha   90.00
_cell.angle_beta   90.00
_cell.angle_gamma   90.00
#
_symmetry.space_group_name_H-M   'P 1'
#
loop_
_entity.id
_entity.type
_entity.pdbx_description
1 polymer ?
#
loop_
_entity_poly.entity_id
_entity_poly.type
_entity_poly.pdbx_seq_one_letter_code
_entity_poly.pdbx_strand_id
1 'polypeptide(L)'
;MGSEMCIRDRHSIVEIADALDSGLDIKDITFIDGTVYKTRDRENIYDAIELPHFEALKADKLEYAKSFYVQYSNTDPFSGKRLFETYDEKLFVVQNPPAKPLTQSEMDSVYALPYMRDYHPSYKELGGVPAIEEVKFSLISNRGCYGGCSFCALTFHQGRIIQTRSHESILAEANKIIWDPDFKGYIHDVGGPTANFRAPACDKQMTKGACPHKQCLFPKPCQNLKVDHSD
;
A
#
# COMPACT_ATOMS: atom_id res chain seq x y z
N MET A 1 -4.04 0.66 -11.98
CA MET A 1 -3.08 1.17 -10.97
C MET A 1 -3.69 2.21 -10.00
N GLY A 2 -4.75 2.94 -10.33
CA GLY A 2 -5.24 4.05 -9.52
C GLY A 2 -5.92 3.69 -8.20
N SER A 3 -6.83 2.72 -8.18
CA SER A 3 -7.67 2.46 -7.00
C SER A 3 -6.92 1.81 -5.83
N GLU A 4 -5.93 0.99 -6.09
CA GLU A 4 -5.19 0.29 -5.02
C GLU A 4 -4.24 1.20 -4.27
N MET A 5 -3.58 2.12 -4.95
CA MET A 5 -2.71 3.10 -4.31
C MET A 5 -3.51 4.09 -3.45
N CYS A 6 -4.65 4.56 -3.94
CA CYS A 6 -5.49 5.51 -3.21
C CYS A 6 -5.99 5.02 -1.86
N ILE A 7 -6.26 3.72 -1.70
CA ILE A 7 -6.75 3.17 -0.43
C ILE A 7 -5.62 3.14 0.62
N ARG A 8 -4.42 2.74 0.23
CA ARG A 8 -3.27 2.70 1.14
C ARG A 8 -2.86 4.10 1.61
N ASP A 9 -2.92 5.07 0.71
CA ASP A 9 -2.39 6.41 0.93
C ASP A 9 -3.46 7.39 1.47
N ARG A 10 -4.59 6.86 1.97
CA ARG A 10 -5.69 7.71 2.42
C ARG A 10 -5.30 8.69 3.50
N HIS A 11 -4.58 8.27 4.52
CA HIS A 11 -4.10 9.17 5.57
C HIS A 11 -3.24 10.27 4.97
N SER A 12 -2.24 9.91 4.19
CA SER A 12 -1.33 10.86 3.57
C SER A 12 -2.03 11.87 2.67
N ILE A 13 -3.05 11.44 1.89
CA ILE A 13 -3.82 12.34 1.02
C ILE A 13 -4.64 13.34 1.85
N VAL A 14 -5.29 12.88 2.91
CA VAL A 14 -6.08 13.75 3.80
C VAL A 14 -5.17 14.74 4.51
N GLU A 15 -4.06 14.28 5.09
CA GLU A 15 -3.08 15.14 5.76
C GLU A 15 -2.46 16.19 4.80
N ILE A 16 -2.20 15.83 3.53
CA ILE A 16 -1.77 16.80 2.51
C ILE A 16 -2.85 17.82 2.25
N ALA A 17 -4.12 17.39 2.09
CA ALA A 17 -5.23 18.31 1.86
C ALA A 17 -5.42 19.28 3.04
N ASP A 18 -5.39 18.77 4.26
CA ASP A 18 -5.50 19.58 5.48
C ASP A 18 -4.33 20.56 5.61
N ALA A 19 -3.11 20.15 5.28
CA ALA A 19 -1.93 21.01 5.28
C ALA A 19 -2.05 22.15 4.25
N LEU A 20 -2.52 21.85 3.04
CA LEU A 20 -2.77 22.85 2.00
C LEU A 20 -3.91 23.81 2.41
N ASP A 21 -4.99 23.30 2.99
CA ASP A 21 -6.12 24.11 3.47
C ASP A 21 -5.69 25.03 4.62
N SER A 22 -4.73 24.61 5.43
CA SER A 22 -4.11 25.46 6.46
C SER A 22 -3.18 26.55 5.92
N GLY A 23 -2.95 26.59 4.60
CA GLY A 23 -2.13 27.59 3.92
C GLY A 23 -0.67 27.24 3.73
N LEU A 24 -0.26 25.98 3.97
CA LEU A 24 1.10 25.52 3.65
C LEU A 24 1.30 25.39 2.13
N ASP A 25 2.47 25.76 1.66
CA ASP A 25 2.87 25.48 0.28
C ASP A 25 3.22 24.00 0.13
N ILE A 26 2.87 23.38 -0.98
CA ILE A 26 3.14 21.96 -1.28
C ILE A 26 4.63 21.60 -1.11
N LYS A 27 5.52 22.51 -1.41
CA LYS A 27 6.98 22.31 -1.27
C LYS A 27 7.44 22.18 0.20
N ASP A 28 6.65 22.71 1.15
CA ASP A 28 6.96 22.71 2.57
C ASP A 28 6.34 21.49 3.29
N ILE A 29 5.49 20.72 2.58
CA ILE A 29 4.87 19.49 3.10
C ILE A 29 5.84 18.32 2.91
N THR A 30 6.81 18.20 3.81
CA THR A 30 7.89 17.19 3.76
C THR A 30 7.84 16.16 4.90
N PHE A 31 6.84 16.26 5.77
CA PHE A 31 6.77 15.54 7.05
C PHE A 31 5.71 14.44 7.12
N ILE A 32 4.88 14.28 6.09
CA ILE A 32 3.76 13.33 6.10
C ILE A 32 4.26 11.93 5.77
N ASP A 33 3.93 10.94 6.63
CA ASP A 33 4.25 9.55 6.42
C ASP A 33 3.62 8.99 5.12
N GLY A 34 4.32 8.07 4.46
CA GLY A 34 3.86 7.48 3.20
C GLY A 34 4.07 8.36 1.97
N THR A 35 4.73 9.51 2.11
CA THR A 35 5.02 10.42 1.00
C THR A 35 6.47 10.35 0.53
N VAL A 36 6.70 10.82 -0.67
CA VAL A 36 8.04 11.00 -1.25
C VAL A 36 8.14 12.43 -1.76
N TYR A 37 9.22 13.10 -1.41
CA TYR A 37 9.50 14.45 -1.87
C TYR A 37 10.92 14.59 -2.40
N LYS A 38 11.17 15.65 -3.14
CA LYS A 38 12.51 16.01 -3.61
C LYS A 38 12.97 17.31 -2.96
N THR A 39 14.24 17.40 -2.62
CA THR A 39 14.85 18.61 -2.07
C THR A 39 16.26 18.79 -2.60
N ARG A 40 16.75 20.04 -2.56
CA ARG A 40 18.16 20.38 -2.79
C ARG A 40 18.90 20.72 -1.51
N ASP A 41 18.19 20.73 -0.40
CA ASP A 41 18.71 21.05 0.92
C ASP A 41 18.94 19.79 1.72
N ARG A 42 20.22 19.43 1.91
CA ARG A 42 20.63 18.25 2.68
C ARG A 42 20.38 18.44 4.18
N GLU A 43 20.42 19.68 4.69
CA GLU A 43 20.26 19.98 6.10
C GLU A 43 18.84 19.68 6.59
N ASN A 44 17.87 19.75 5.69
CA ASN A 44 16.47 19.39 5.98
C ASN A 44 16.18 17.86 5.97
N ILE A 45 17.19 17.04 5.67
CA ILE A 45 17.08 15.57 5.73
C ILE A 45 17.67 15.08 7.04
N TYR A 46 16.83 14.80 8.01
CA TYR A 46 17.23 14.33 9.35
C TYR A 46 16.63 12.96 9.65
N ASP A 47 17.28 12.19 10.54
CA ASP A 47 16.90 10.83 10.96
C ASP A 47 16.55 9.92 9.77
N ALA A 48 17.41 9.93 8.76
CA ALA A 48 17.22 9.22 7.52
C ALA A 48 18.41 8.31 7.21
N ILE A 49 18.14 7.18 6.57
CA ILE A 49 19.15 6.26 6.05
C ILE A 49 19.45 6.67 4.61
N GLU A 50 20.72 6.87 4.31
CA GLU A 50 21.19 7.12 2.95
C GLU A 50 21.26 5.81 2.16
N LEU A 51 20.60 5.79 1.02
CA LEU A 51 20.73 4.72 0.04
C LEU A 51 21.99 4.95 -0.81
N PRO A 52 22.54 3.90 -1.43
CA PRO A 52 23.63 4.07 -2.38
C PRO A 52 23.23 5.08 -3.47
N HIS A 53 24.18 5.90 -3.87
CA HIS A 53 24.00 6.93 -4.90
C HIS A 53 23.47 6.33 -6.21
N PHE A 54 22.60 7.02 -6.91
CA PHE A 54 21.96 6.52 -8.14
C PHE A 54 22.97 6.03 -9.20
N GLU A 55 24.07 6.76 -9.41
CA GLU A 55 25.09 6.33 -10.36
C GLU A 55 25.84 5.06 -9.92
N ALA A 56 25.98 4.83 -8.61
CA ALA A 56 26.52 3.57 -8.10
C ALA A 56 25.56 2.40 -8.34
N LEU A 57 24.24 2.61 -8.21
CA LEU A 57 23.23 1.59 -8.51
C LEU A 57 23.25 1.16 -9.98
N LYS A 58 23.54 2.08 -10.89
CA LYS A 58 23.67 1.79 -12.33
C LYS A 58 24.94 1.00 -12.65
N ALA A 59 26.01 1.26 -11.93
CA ALA A 59 27.34 0.72 -12.19
C ALA A 59 27.57 -0.64 -11.52
N ASP A 60 26.98 -0.89 -10.33
CA ASP A 60 27.27 -2.07 -9.52
C ASP A 60 26.00 -2.76 -9.02
N LYS A 61 25.84 -4.02 -9.40
CA LYS A 61 24.71 -4.88 -8.96
C LYS A 61 24.70 -5.13 -7.45
N LEU A 62 25.86 -5.09 -6.78
CA LEU A 62 25.92 -5.24 -5.33
C LEU A 62 25.36 -4.01 -4.62
N GLU A 63 25.66 -2.82 -5.13
CA GLU A 63 25.08 -1.59 -4.62
C GLU A 63 23.56 -1.57 -4.82
N TYR A 64 23.08 -2.05 -5.96
CA TYR A 64 21.65 -2.25 -6.20
C TYR A 64 21.01 -3.22 -5.17
N ALA A 65 21.66 -4.35 -4.92
CA ALA A 65 21.18 -5.33 -3.93
C ALA A 65 21.19 -4.77 -2.50
N LYS A 66 22.18 -3.95 -2.13
CA LYS A 66 22.23 -3.26 -0.83
C LYS A 66 21.07 -2.26 -0.69
N SER A 67 20.86 -1.45 -1.72
CA SER A 67 19.72 -0.51 -1.76
C SER A 67 18.39 -1.24 -1.57
N PHE A 68 18.17 -2.33 -2.31
CA PHE A 68 16.98 -3.15 -2.14
C PHE A 68 16.82 -3.69 -0.72
N TYR A 69 17.90 -4.21 -0.12
CA TYR A 69 17.87 -4.74 1.24
C TYR A 69 17.48 -3.66 2.27
N VAL A 70 18.05 -2.45 2.15
CA VAL A 70 17.72 -1.34 3.03
C VAL A 70 16.25 -0.94 2.87
N GLN A 71 15.77 -0.80 1.64
CA GLN A 71 14.36 -0.49 1.37
C GLN A 71 13.43 -1.57 1.92
N TYR A 72 13.74 -2.86 1.66
CA TYR A 72 12.96 -3.99 2.17
C TYR A 72 12.86 -3.98 3.70
N SER A 73 13.96 -3.69 4.38
CA SER A 73 14.03 -3.68 5.84
C SER A 73 13.27 -2.51 6.47
N ASN A 74 12.89 -1.49 5.68
CA ASN A 74 12.21 -0.29 6.14
C ASN A 74 10.77 -0.15 5.58
N THR A 75 10.15 -1.23 5.14
CA THR A 75 8.76 -1.25 4.63
C THR A 75 7.69 -1.31 5.72
N ASP A 76 8.09 -1.52 6.98
CA ASP A 76 7.14 -1.66 8.07
C ASP A 76 6.71 -0.29 8.63
N PRO A 77 5.40 -0.03 8.81
CA PRO A 77 4.91 1.27 9.24
C PRO A 77 5.15 1.61 10.73
N PHE A 78 5.63 0.66 11.53
CA PHE A 78 5.94 0.86 12.95
C PHE A 78 7.44 1.03 13.22
N SER A 79 8.29 0.50 12.36
CA SER A 79 9.74 0.47 12.55
C SER A 79 10.53 1.00 11.35
N GLY A 80 9.88 1.25 10.23
CA GLY A 80 10.52 1.81 9.03
C GLY A 80 11.03 3.22 9.29
N LYS A 81 12.20 3.52 8.72
CA LYS A 81 12.83 4.82 8.80
C LYS A 81 12.65 5.59 7.50
N ARG A 82 12.90 6.89 7.59
CA ARG A 82 13.06 7.74 6.41
C ARG A 82 14.26 7.28 5.61
N LEU A 83 14.13 7.23 4.29
CA LEU A 83 15.20 6.87 3.37
C LEU A 83 15.44 8.03 2.42
N PHE A 84 16.68 8.20 1.95
CA PHE A 84 16.92 9.13 0.86
C PHE A 84 17.98 8.61 -0.09
N GLU A 85 17.86 9.02 -1.35
CA GLU A 85 18.78 8.70 -2.43
C GLU A 85 19.27 10.00 -3.05
N THR A 86 20.56 10.06 -3.36
CA THR A 86 21.20 11.21 -3.97
C THR A 86 21.25 11.05 -5.48
N TYR A 87 20.74 12.06 -6.19
CA TYR A 87 20.83 12.22 -7.64
C TYR A 87 21.65 13.46 -7.92
N ASP A 88 22.61 13.37 -8.81
CA ASP A 88 23.58 14.43 -9.02
C ASP A 88 24.24 14.89 -7.70
N GLU A 89 24.86 16.05 -7.68
CA GLU A 89 25.56 16.54 -6.48
C GLU A 89 24.63 17.18 -5.42
N LYS A 90 23.42 17.59 -5.82
CA LYS A 90 22.54 18.42 -4.97
C LYS A 90 21.05 18.13 -5.13
N LEU A 91 20.68 16.98 -5.61
CA LEU A 91 19.28 16.58 -5.69
C LEU A 91 19.06 15.33 -4.86
N PHE A 92 18.18 15.42 -3.89
CA PHE A 92 17.81 14.31 -3.01
C PHE A 92 16.34 13.94 -3.22
N VAL A 93 16.08 12.65 -3.34
CA VAL A 93 14.74 12.08 -3.26
C VAL A 93 14.59 11.44 -1.89
N VAL A 94 13.64 11.92 -1.11
CA VAL A 94 13.43 11.50 0.27
C VAL A 94 12.10 10.78 0.37
N GLN A 95 12.14 9.56 0.88
CA GLN A 95 10.96 8.75 1.19
C GLN A 95 10.73 8.80 2.70
N ASN A 96 9.59 9.32 3.12
CA ASN A 96 9.15 9.28 4.51
C ASN A 96 8.81 7.83 4.94
N PRO A 97 8.76 7.54 6.26
CA PRO A 97 8.32 6.25 6.74
C PRO A 97 6.95 5.85 6.14
N PRO A 98 6.66 4.57 5.98
CA PRO A 98 5.35 4.14 5.50
C PRO A 98 4.21 4.60 6.42
N ALA A 99 3.10 5.05 5.84
CA ALA A 99 1.90 5.39 6.59
C ALA A 99 1.35 4.18 7.37
N LYS A 100 0.69 4.44 8.50
CA LYS A 100 0.06 3.39 9.31
C LYS A 100 -1.03 2.66 8.52
N PRO A 101 -1.24 1.36 8.79
CA PRO A 101 -2.34 0.62 8.18
C PRO A 101 -3.69 1.23 8.60
N LEU A 102 -4.64 1.20 7.68
CA LEU A 102 -6.01 1.62 7.96
C LEU A 102 -6.67 0.67 8.97
N THR A 103 -7.46 1.23 9.85
CA THR A 103 -8.39 0.47 10.68
C THR A 103 -9.52 -0.12 9.82
N GLN A 104 -10.27 -1.08 10.34
CA GLN A 104 -11.43 -1.66 9.64
C GLN A 104 -12.45 -0.57 9.28
N SER A 105 -12.78 0.33 10.21
CA SER A 105 -13.72 1.41 9.96
C SER A 105 -13.26 2.37 8.86
N GLU A 106 -11.97 2.67 8.80
CA GLU A 106 -11.42 3.50 7.72
C GLU A 106 -11.45 2.77 6.38
N MET A 107 -11.11 1.47 6.37
CA MET A 107 -11.27 0.63 5.17
C MET A 107 -12.72 0.66 4.69
N ASP A 108 -13.69 0.43 5.57
CA ASP A 108 -15.11 0.42 5.23
C ASP A 108 -15.56 1.79 4.67
N SER A 109 -15.10 2.89 5.26
CA SER A 109 -15.42 4.23 4.78
C SER A 109 -14.88 4.51 3.38
N VAL A 110 -13.69 3.98 3.05
CA VAL A 110 -13.11 4.09 1.71
C VAL A 110 -13.95 3.32 0.69
N TYR A 111 -14.35 2.09 1.00
CA TYR A 111 -15.18 1.27 0.11
C TYR A 111 -16.64 1.74 0.01
N ALA A 112 -17.10 2.55 0.95
CA ALA A 112 -18.42 3.19 0.91
C ALA A 112 -18.50 4.39 -0.05
N LEU A 113 -17.36 4.91 -0.52
CA LEU A 113 -17.33 6.05 -1.45
C LEU A 113 -18.14 5.75 -2.73
N PRO A 114 -18.71 6.78 -3.37
CA PRO A 114 -19.56 6.62 -4.55
C PRO A 114 -18.74 6.36 -5.82
N TYR A 115 -18.07 5.23 -5.88
CA TYR A 115 -17.33 4.82 -7.06
C TYR A 115 -18.27 4.53 -8.25
N MET A 116 -17.88 4.99 -9.43
CA MET A 116 -18.60 4.75 -10.68
C MET A 116 -18.57 3.29 -11.14
N ARG A 117 -17.60 2.49 -10.66
CA ARG A 117 -17.40 1.07 -11.01
C ARG A 117 -17.28 0.81 -12.51
N ASP A 118 -16.78 1.80 -13.22
CA ASP A 118 -16.55 1.73 -14.66
C ASP A 118 -15.31 2.57 -15.01
N TYR A 119 -14.88 2.46 -16.26
CA TYR A 119 -13.79 3.29 -16.77
C TYR A 119 -14.23 4.74 -16.93
N HIS A 120 -13.26 5.65 -16.89
CA HIS A 120 -13.54 7.07 -17.07
C HIS A 120 -14.14 7.34 -18.48
N PRO A 121 -15.18 8.19 -18.60
CA PRO A 121 -15.87 8.46 -19.86
C PRO A 121 -14.97 8.86 -21.05
N SER A 122 -13.81 9.47 -20.78
CA SER A 122 -12.83 9.83 -21.82
C SER A 122 -12.29 8.64 -22.62
N TYR A 123 -12.37 7.42 -22.08
CA TYR A 123 -11.94 6.21 -22.79
C TYR A 123 -13.02 5.63 -23.72
N LYS A 124 -14.26 6.13 -23.67
CA LYS A 124 -15.37 5.60 -24.46
C LYS A 124 -15.11 5.66 -25.96
N GLU A 125 -14.60 6.80 -26.43
CA GLU A 125 -14.27 7.00 -27.85
C GLU A 125 -13.06 6.16 -28.30
N LEU A 126 -12.23 5.70 -27.36
CA LEU A 126 -11.07 4.84 -27.61
C LEU A 126 -11.42 3.34 -27.55
N GLY A 127 -12.71 2.97 -27.41
CA GLY A 127 -13.16 1.59 -27.29
C GLY A 127 -13.27 1.08 -25.85
N GLY A 128 -13.19 1.98 -24.84
CA GLY A 128 -13.28 1.62 -23.43
C GLY A 128 -11.97 1.07 -22.86
N VAL A 129 -12.07 0.36 -21.74
CA VAL A 129 -10.93 -0.30 -21.05
C VAL A 129 -11.29 -1.79 -20.87
N PRO A 130 -10.83 -2.70 -21.74
CA PRO A 130 -11.23 -4.11 -21.70
C PRO A 130 -10.96 -4.80 -20.36
N ALA A 131 -9.89 -4.39 -19.64
CA ALA A 131 -9.55 -4.96 -18.34
C ALA A 131 -10.63 -4.75 -17.26
N ILE A 132 -11.57 -3.83 -17.44
CA ILE A 132 -12.66 -3.63 -16.47
C ILE A 132 -13.60 -4.85 -16.42
N GLU A 133 -13.78 -5.57 -17.53
CA GLU A 133 -14.64 -6.74 -17.61
C GLU A 133 -14.20 -7.85 -16.65
N GLU A 134 -12.90 -7.96 -16.41
CA GLU A 134 -12.32 -8.98 -15.52
C GLU A 134 -12.52 -8.67 -14.03
N VAL A 135 -12.67 -7.39 -13.67
CA VAL A 135 -12.64 -6.97 -12.27
C VAL A 135 -13.91 -6.25 -11.80
N LYS A 136 -14.79 -5.84 -12.71
CA LYS A 136 -15.99 -5.03 -12.40
C LYS A 136 -16.86 -5.67 -11.32
N PHE A 137 -17.01 -7.00 -11.33
CA PHE A 137 -17.82 -7.77 -10.41
C PHE A 137 -17.01 -8.58 -9.41
N SER A 138 -15.86 -8.07 -9.00
CA SER A 138 -15.04 -8.65 -7.94
C SER A 138 -15.10 -7.77 -6.68
N LEU A 139 -15.02 -8.41 -5.51
CA LEU A 139 -15.05 -7.77 -4.20
C LEU A 139 -13.70 -7.97 -3.50
N ILE A 140 -13.13 -6.90 -3.01
CA ILE A 140 -11.93 -6.96 -2.18
C ILE A 140 -12.34 -7.01 -0.72
N SER A 141 -11.94 -8.06 -0.01
CA SER A 141 -12.23 -8.26 1.41
C SER A 141 -11.11 -7.77 2.33
N ASN A 142 -9.87 -7.80 1.87
CA ASN A 142 -8.69 -7.43 2.66
C ASN A 142 -7.55 -6.94 1.77
N ARG A 143 -6.57 -6.32 2.42
CA ARG A 143 -5.31 -5.86 1.85
C ARG A 143 -4.14 -6.28 2.72
N GLY A 144 -2.95 -6.28 2.12
CA GLY A 144 -1.74 -6.73 2.76
C GLY A 144 -1.49 -8.22 2.57
N CYS A 145 -0.23 -8.63 2.70
CA CYS A 145 0.17 -10.02 2.59
C CYS A 145 1.44 -10.28 3.39
N TYR A 146 1.40 -11.18 4.34
CA TYR A 146 2.58 -11.61 5.09
C TYR A 146 3.28 -12.84 4.50
N GLY A 147 2.92 -13.24 3.29
CA GLY A 147 3.53 -14.39 2.59
C GLY A 147 5.01 -14.22 2.32
N GLY A 148 5.43 -13.03 1.89
CA GLY A 148 6.83 -12.70 1.64
C GLY A 148 7.47 -13.53 0.51
N CYS A 149 6.69 -13.97 -0.46
CA CYS A 149 7.17 -14.75 -1.61
C CYS A 149 8.20 -13.96 -2.43
N SER A 150 9.32 -14.59 -2.80
CA SER A 150 10.44 -13.93 -3.45
C SER A 150 10.16 -13.34 -4.84
N PHE A 151 9.13 -13.84 -5.51
CA PHE A 151 8.69 -13.36 -6.83
C PHE A 151 7.59 -12.28 -6.77
N CYS A 152 7.03 -12.00 -5.56
CA CYS A 152 5.80 -11.24 -5.43
C CYS A 152 6.06 -9.84 -4.84
N ALA A 153 5.60 -8.80 -5.53
CA ALA A 153 5.74 -7.41 -5.08
C ALA A 153 4.65 -6.96 -4.09
N LEU A 154 3.63 -7.77 -3.79
CA LEU A 154 2.49 -7.33 -2.97
C LEU A 154 2.86 -6.96 -1.54
N THR A 155 3.84 -7.65 -0.96
CA THR A 155 4.37 -7.29 0.37
C THR A 155 4.93 -5.87 0.40
N PHE A 156 5.54 -5.41 -0.69
CA PHE A 156 6.03 -4.02 -0.82
C PHE A 156 4.90 -3.06 -1.13
N HIS A 157 4.00 -3.46 -2.01
CA HIS A 157 2.93 -2.62 -2.49
C HIS A 157 1.82 -2.40 -1.45
N GLN A 158 1.43 -3.43 -0.72
CA GLN A 158 0.32 -3.36 0.24
C GLN A 158 0.76 -3.50 1.71
N GLY A 159 2.03 -3.81 1.95
CA GLY A 159 2.56 -4.07 3.28
C GLY A 159 2.30 -5.49 3.76
N ARG A 160 2.86 -5.82 4.93
CA ARG A 160 2.78 -7.14 5.57
C ARG A 160 1.67 -7.27 6.60
N ILE A 161 1.01 -6.17 6.94
CA ILE A 161 -0.07 -6.13 7.93
C ILE A 161 -1.39 -6.23 7.20
N ILE A 162 -2.20 -7.18 7.58
CA ILE A 162 -3.52 -7.37 6.96
C ILE A 162 -4.48 -6.31 7.47
N GLN A 163 -5.18 -5.68 6.53
CA GLN A 163 -6.24 -4.71 6.76
C GLN A 163 -7.52 -5.28 6.15
N THR A 164 -8.54 -5.48 6.95
CA THR A 164 -9.79 -6.14 6.54
C THR A 164 -10.96 -5.19 6.54
N ARG A 165 -11.93 -5.45 5.69
CA ARG A 165 -13.26 -4.83 5.70
C ARG A 165 -14.19 -5.62 6.62
N SER A 166 -15.22 -4.95 7.13
CA SER A 166 -16.32 -5.64 7.81
C SER A 166 -17.18 -6.43 6.83
N HIS A 167 -17.92 -7.43 7.34
CA HIS A 167 -18.90 -8.16 6.54
C HIS A 167 -19.99 -7.24 5.99
N GLU A 168 -20.45 -6.30 6.82
CA GLU A 168 -21.45 -5.31 6.44
C GLU A 168 -21.00 -4.47 5.24
N SER A 169 -19.74 -4.04 5.22
CA SER A 169 -19.16 -3.30 4.10
C SER A 169 -19.13 -4.15 2.82
N ILE A 170 -18.73 -5.42 2.91
CA ILE A 170 -18.67 -6.35 1.77
C ILE A 170 -20.08 -6.63 1.24
N LEU A 171 -21.04 -6.90 2.11
CA LEU A 171 -22.43 -7.15 1.74
C LEU A 171 -23.10 -5.92 1.13
N ALA A 172 -22.81 -4.73 1.66
CA ALA A 172 -23.32 -3.48 1.09
C ALA A 172 -22.80 -3.25 -0.33
N GLU A 173 -21.54 -3.61 -0.60
CA GLU A 173 -20.97 -3.53 -1.93
C GLU A 173 -21.54 -4.61 -2.87
N ALA A 174 -21.68 -5.84 -2.40
CA ALA A 174 -22.32 -6.92 -3.15
C ALA A 174 -23.75 -6.53 -3.58
N ASN A 175 -24.52 -5.93 -2.67
CA ASN A 175 -25.85 -5.42 -2.98
C ASN A 175 -25.83 -4.33 -4.06
N LYS A 176 -24.82 -3.48 -4.12
CA LYS A 176 -24.69 -2.50 -5.21
C LYS A 176 -24.38 -3.19 -6.55
N ILE A 177 -23.55 -4.22 -6.52
CA ILE A 177 -23.13 -4.99 -7.71
C ILE A 177 -24.31 -5.71 -8.34
N ILE A 178 -25.17 -6.37 -7.59
CA ILE A 178 -26.30 -7.13 -8.13
C ILE A 178 -27.36 -6.26 -8.84
N TRP A 179 -27.36 -4.96 -8.57
CA TRP A 179 -28.24 -3.99 -9.24
C TRP A 179 -27.59 -3.30 -10.44
N ASP A 180 -26.32 -3.62 -10.74
CA ASP A 180 -25.66 -3.11 -11.95
C ASP A 180 -26.32 -3.69 -13.21
N PRO A 181 -26.65 -2.86 -14.22
CA PRO A 181 -27.30 -3.32 -15.45
C PRO A 181 -26.53 -4.41 -16.20
N ASP A 182 -25.21 -4.44 -16.06
CA ASP A 182 -24.35 -5.41 -16.73
C ASP A 182 -24.13 -6.70 -15.91
N PHE A 183 -24.70 -6.78 -14.71
CA PHE A 183 -24.51 -7.94 -13.84
C PHE A 183 -25.18 -9.20 -14.40
N LYS A 184 -24.39 -10.24 -14.62
CA LYS A 184 -24.83 -11.50 -15.25
C LYS A 184 -25.14 -12.62 -14.25
N GLY A 185 -25.34 -12.30 -12.98
CA GLY A 185 -25.78 -13.25 -11.95
C GLY A 185 -24.68 -13.92 -11.14
N TYR A 186 -23.40 -13.52 -11.28
CA TYR A 186 -22.30 -14.04 -10.47
C TYR A 186 -21.25 -12.98 -10.16
N ILE A 187 -20.65 -13.11 -8.98
CA ILE A 187 -19.49 -12.35 -8.54
C ILE A 187 -18.25 -13.18 -8.86
N HIS A 188 -17.28 -12.58 -9.54
CA HIS A 188 -16.10 -13.29 -10.04
C HIS A 188 -15.18 -13.72 -8.93
N ASP A 189 -14.99 -12.86 -7.93
CA ASP A 189 -14.07 -13.08 -6.81
C ASP A 189 -14.51 -12.30 -5.57
N VAL A 190 -14.30 -12.92 -4.41
CA VAL A 190 -14.43 -12.28 -3.09
C VAL A 190 -13.18 -12.63 -2.30
N GLY A 191 -12.26 -11.70 -2.14
CA GLY A 191 -11.02 -12.02 -1.46
C GLY A 191 -9.99 -10.91 -1.41
N GLY A 192 -8.78 -11.26 -1.00
CA GLY A 192 -7.62 -10.39 -1.10
C GLY A 192 -6.92 -10.51 -2.45
N PRO A 193 -6.00 -9.60 -2.77
CA PRO A 193 -5.31 -9.59 -4.05
C PRO A 193 -4.46 -10.84 -4.32
N THR A 194 -4.12 -11.63 -3.29
CA THR A 194 -3.24 -12.79 -3.38
C THR A 194 -3.66 -13.98 -2.55
N ALA A 195 -4.04 -13.72 -1.30
CA ALA A 195 -4.40 -14.75 -0.33
C ALA A 195 -5.48 -14.18 0.59
N ASN A 196 -6.45 -15.01 0.92
CA ASN A 196 -7.59 -14.61 1.73
C ASN A 196 -7.23 -14.59 3.22
N PHE A 197 -6.33 -13.72 3.60
CA PHE A 197 -6.00 -13.48 4.98
C PHE A 197 -7.01 -12.53 5.60
N ARG A 198 -7.74 -12.99 6.61
CA ARG A 198 -8.76 -12.18 7.31
C ARG A 198 -8.26 -11.55 8.61
N ALA A 199 -7.04 -11.89 9.03
CA ALA A 199 -6.45 -11.35 10.26
C ALA A 199 -4.96 -11.08 10.09
N PRO A 200 -4.37 -10.18 10.91
CA PRO A 200 -2.91 -10.04 11.02
C PRO A 200 -2.26 -11.39 11.38
N ALA A 201 -1.03 -11.60 10.93
CA ALA A 201 -0.32 -12.86 11.19
C ALA A 201 -0.15 -13.17 12.69
N CYS A 202 -0.11 -12.15 13.54
CA CYS A 202 -0.07 -12.29 15.00
C CYS A 202 -0.41 -10.94 15.66
N ASP A 203 -0.74 -10.97 16.96
CA ASP A 203 -1.12 -9.76 17.71
C ASP A 203 -0.02 -8.69 17.77
N LYS A 204 1.25 -9.11 17.71
CA LYS A 204 2.39 -8.19 17.67
C LYS A 204 2.34 -7.24 16.47
N GLN A 205 1.84 -7.70 15.32
CA GLN A 205 1.84 -6.88 14.10
C GLN A 205 1.06 -5.58 14.25
N MET A 206 0.00 -5.57 15.04
CA MET A 206 -0.85 -4.39 15.24
C MET A 206 -0.24 -3.35 16.19
N THR A 207 0.77 -3.72 16.95
CA THR A 207 1.38 -2.83 17.96
C THR A 207 2.84 -2.51 17.72
N LYS A 208 3.59 -3.45 17.14
CA LYS A 208 5.04 -3.36 16.95
C LYS A 208 5.47 -3.60 15.50
N GLY A 209 4.50 -3.81 14.62
CA GLY A 209 4.76 -4.10 13.21
C GLY A 209 5.26 -5.52 12.95
N ALA A 210 5.63 -5.74 11.69
CA ALA A 210 6.18 -7.01 11.22
C ALA A 210 7.63 -7.20 11.70
N CYS A 211 8.05 -8.44 11.86
CA CYS A 211 9.43 -8.74 12.25
C CYS A 211 10.41 -8.37 11.14
N PRO A 212 11.45 -7.56 11.38
CA PRO A 212 12.35 -7.07 10.32
C PRO A 212 13.21 -8.18 9.70
N HIS A 213 13.59 -9.21 10.49
CA HIS A 213 14.51 -10.26 10.05
C HIS A 213 13.87 -11.65 10.04
N LYS A 214 12.53 -11.74 10.05
CA LYS A 214 11.81 -13.00 10.06
C LYS A 214 10.54 -12.90 9.22
N GLN A 215 10.34 -13.90 8.37
CA GLN A 215 9.09 -14.08 7.65
C GLN A 215 8.11 -14.94 8.47
N CYS A 216 6.82 -14.74 8.24
CA CYS A 216 5.79 -15.45 9.02
C CYS A 216 5.64 -16.91 8.58
N LEU A 217 5.88 -17.20 7.29
CA LEU A 217 5.66 -18.52 6.69
C LEU A 217 6.93 -19.28 6.35
N PHE A 218 8.06 -18.60 6.20
CA PHE A 218 9.32 -19.20 5.71
C PHE A 218 10.48 -18.93 6.69
N PRO A 219 11.46 -19.82 6.85
CA PRO A 219 11.57 -21.18 6.28
C PRO A 219 10.66 -22.21 6.97
N LYS A 220 10.09 -21.85 8.10
CA LYS A 220 9.07 -22.61 8.83
C LYS A 220 8.02 -21.64 9.35
N PRO A 221 6.74 -22.01 9.39
CA PRO A 221 5.70 -21.18 9.97
C PRO A 221 6.06 -20.71 11.39
N CYS A 222 5.78 -19.45 11.66
CA CYS A 222 6.02 -18.87 12.96
C CYS A 222 5.10 -19.51 14.01
N GLN A 223 5.61 -19.83 15.19
CA GLN A 223 4.82 -20.43 16.28
C GLN A 223 3.67 -19.52 16.77
N ASN A 224 3.80 -18.21 16.57
CA ASN A 224 2.77 -17.22 16.93
C ASN A 224 1.82 -16.90 15.77
N LEU A 225 1.92 -17.64 14.67
CA LEU A 225 1.06 -17.43 13.51
C LEU A 225 -0.38 -17.76 13.85
N LYS A 226 -1.29 -16.83 13.60
CA LYS A 226 -2.72 -17.11 13.58
C LYS A 226 -3.03 -17.91 12.31
N VAL A 227 -3.64 -19.06 12.46
CA VAL A 227 -3.95 -19.97 11.33
C VAL A 227 -5.43 -20.00 10.99
N ASP A 228 -6.28 -19.48 11.87
CA ASP A 228 -7.72 -19.39 11.65
C ASP A 228 -8.04 -18.08 10.95
N HIS A 229 -8.49 -18.19 9.73
CA HIS A 229 -8.98 -17.11 8.87
C HIS A 229 -10.41 -17.42 8.36
N SER A 230 -11.08 -18.37 9.02
CA SER A 230 -12.51 -18.59 8.83
C SER A 230 -13.29 -17.40 9.37
N ASP A 231 -14.28 -16.92 8.62
CA ASP A 231 -14.98 -15.68 8.90
C ASP A 231 -16.40 -15.71 8.36
#